data_14d5477e25e313572d730589418f1f17
#
_entry.id   14d5477e25e313572d730589418f1f17
#
_cell.length_a   1.000
_cell.length_b   1.000
_cell.length_c   1.000
_cell.angle_alpha   90.00
_cell.angle_beta   90.00
_cell.angle_gamma   90.00
#
_symmetry.space_group_name_H-M   'P 1'
#
loop_
_entity.id
_entity.type
_entity.pdbx_description
1 polymer ?
#
loop_
_entity_poly.entity_id
_entity_poly.type
_entity_poly.pdbx_seq_one_letter_code
_entity_poly.pdbx_strand_id
1 'polypeptide(L)'
;MPRFFPSAAALLIALSLPAAGRASVTKDQALDAIRTFEANAGGGLAAPGSAADKNDAVARASNTILKFTLESDLVIVDLGAESVPWCDVKKGLSDLPNSGERGLLLAAYLCGSVKAQLESGRQDPNPYVGWVAMLRIYRAVKLREGVTIPEAEALLARQVDGTLEAYAADAARRSAESLRSKYGPAEGSTR
;
A
#
# COMPACT_ATOMS: atom_id res chain seq x y z
N MET A 1 -4.15 -39.82 0.59
CA MET A 1 -5.14 -38.91 -0.03
C MET A 1 -4.66 -37.48 0.17
N PRO A 2 -4.13 -36.81 -0.83
CA PRO A 2 -3.65 -35.44 -0.71
C PRO A 2 -4.82 -34.46 -0.86
N ARG A 3 -5.03 -33.62 0.15
CA ARG A 3 -5.98 -32.51 0.11
C ARG A 3 -5.36 -31.37 -0.69
N PHE A 4 -5.93 -31.11 -1.86
CA PHE A 4 -5.67 -29.89 -2.63
C PHE A 4 -6.28 -28.68 -1.89
N PHE A 5 -5.44 -27.78 -1.40
CA PHE A 5 -5.85 -26.43 -1.05
C PHE A 5 -5.73 -25.56 -2.31
N PRO A 6 -6.80 -24.86 -2.72
CA PRO A 6 -6.68 -23.90 -3.81
C PRO A 6 -5.84 -22.70 -3.36
N SER A 7 -4.80 -22.44 -4.12
CA SER A 7 -3.87 -21.31 -3.98
C SER A 7 -4.65 -19.99 -4.06
N ALA A 8 -4.62 -19.20 -2.99
CA ALA A 8 -5.20 -17.86 -2.90
C ALA A 8 -4.35 -16.82 -3.66
N ALA A 9 -4.14 -17.06 -4.97
CA ALA A 9 -3.38 -16.18 -5.86
C ALA A 9 -4.25 -15.63 -7.00
N ALA A 10 -5.54 -15.43 -6.75
CA ALA A 10 -6.48 -14.96 -7.78
C ALA A 10 -7.37 -13.84 -7.21
N LEU A 11 -6.78 -12.70 -6.82
CA LEU A 11 -7.56 -11.52 -6.47
C LEU A 11 -7.08 -10.30 -7.27
N LEU A 12 -6.97 -10.46 -8.56
CA LEU A 12 -6.72 -9.34 -9.48
C LEU A 12 -7.26 -9.71 -10.87
N ILE A 13 -8.55 -9.98 -11.01
CA ILE A 13 -9.21 -9.88 -12.33
C ILE A 13 -10.72 -9.76 -12.13
N ALA A 14 -11.26 -8.70 -12.70
CA ALA A 14 -12.61 -8.58 -13.22
C ALA A 14 -13.77 -8.77 -12.24
N LEU A 15 -14.10 -7.70 -11.55
CA LEU A 15 -15.47 -7.44 -11.17
C LEU A 15 -15.92 -6.11 -11.79
N SER A 16 -15.95 -6.04 -13.11
CA SER A 16 -16.80 -5.11 -13.83
C SER A 16 -18.24 -5.64 -13.83
N LEU A 17 -18.80 -5.81 -12.63
CA LEU A 17 -20.23 -5.88 -12.44
C LEU A 17 -20.68 -4.50 -11.97
N PRO A 18 -21.64 -3.85 -12.62
CA PRO A 18 -22.26 -2.66 -12.08
C PRO A 18 -22.97 -3.08 -10.79
N ALA A 19 -22.29 -2.95 -9.65
CA ALA A 19 -22.87 -3.12 -8.33
C ALA A 19 -23.77 -1.92 -8.07
N ALA A 20 -25.00 -2.01 -8.51
CA ALA A 20 -26.05 -1.10 -8.08
C ALA A 20 -26.10 -1.12 -6.55
N GLY A 21 -25.73 0.00 -5.90
CA GLY A 21 -26.11 0.28 -4.51
C GLY A 21 -25.01 0.33 -3.45
N ARG A 22 -23.71 0.14 -3.73
CA ARG A 22 -22.68 0.49 -2.75
C ARG A 22 -22.16 1.89 -3.07
N ALA A 23 -22.36 2.82 -2.13
CA ALA A 23 -21.73 4.12 -2.22
C ALA A 23 -20.21 3.93 -2.27
N SER A 24 -19.61 4.11 -3.46
CA SER A 24 -18.17 4.08 -3.63
C SER A 24 -17.56 5.26 -2.87
N VAL A 25 -16.37 5.08 -2.31
CA VAL A 25 -15.63 6.18 -1.68
C VAL A 25 -15.29 7.21 -2.77
N THR A 26 -15.64 8.47 -2.55
CA THR A 26 -15.33 9.56 -3.50
C THR A 26 -13.87 10.01 -3.37
N LYS A 27 -13.37 10.73 -4.39
CA LYS A 27 -12.04 11.37 -4.36
C LYS A 27 -11.89 12.27 -3.13
N ASP A 28 -12.90 13.11 -2.81
CA ASP A 28 -12.83 14.02 -1.68
C ASP A 28 -12.79 13.28 -0.35
N GLN A 29 -13.57 12.21 -0.19
CA GLN A 29 -13.53 11.34 0.98
C GLN A 29 -12.18 10.65 1.14
N ALA A 30 -11.55 10.22 0.04
CA ALA A 30 -10.22 9.64 0.08
C ALA A 30 -9.17 10.68 0.51
N LEU A 31 -9.22 11.91 -0.02
CA LEU A 31 -8.32 13.00 0.37
C LEU A 31 -8.53 13.42 1.84
N ASP A 32 -9.75 13.44 2.34
CA ASP A 32 -10.06 13.70 3.74
C ASP A 32 -9.51 12.61 4.65
N ALA A 33 -9.66 11.35 4.25
CA ALA A 33 -9.10 10.22 4.97
C ALA A 33 -7.57 10.28 5.01
N ILE A 34 -6.91 10.64 3.89
CA ILE A 34 -5.45 10.82 3.84
C ILE A 34 -5.01 11.92 4.82
N ARG A 35 -5.68 13.08 4.82
CA ARG A 35 -5.39 14.16 5.78
C ARG A 35 -5.54 13.69 7.23
N THR A 36 -6.61 12.95 7.52
CA THR A 36 -6.87 12.37 8.85
C THR A 36 -5.78 11.39 9.26
N PHE A 37 -5.37 10.51 8.34
CA PHE A 37 -4.26 9.56 8.56
C PHE A 37 -2.95 10.31 8.84
N GLU A 38 -2.55 11.24 7.98
CA GLU A 38 -1.30 12.00 8.12
C GLU A 38 -1.23 12.79 9.43
N ALA A 39 -2.35 13.34 9.90
CA ALA A 39 -2.42 14.09 11.15
C ALA A 39 -2.27 13.21 12.41
N ASN A 40 -2.66 11.93 12.35
CA ASN A 40 -2.75 11.07 13.52
C ASN A 40 -1.71 9.94 13.55
N ALA A 41 -1.30 9.39 12.40
CA ALA A 41 -0.43 8.22 12.34
C ALA A 41 1.03 8.51 12.73
N GLY A 42 1.52 9.73 12.47
CA GLY A 42 2.91 10.13 12.73
C GLY A 42 3.23 10.46 14.19
N GLY A 43 2.29 10.29 15.12
CA GLY A 43 2.49 10.67 16.52
C GLY A 43 2.65 12.17 16.75
N GLY A 44 2.27 13.00 15.77
CA GLY A 44 2.36 14.45 15.87
C GLY A 44 1.58 15.00 17.07
N LEU A 45 2.21 15.92 17.79
CA LEU A 45 1.62 16.63 18.95
C LEU A 45 0.39 17.48 18.57
N ALA A 46 0.09 17.61 17.26
CA ALA A 46 -0.83 18.60 16.75
C ALA A 46 -2.32 18.22 16.76
N ALA A 47 -2.66 16.92 16.84
CA ALA A 47 -4.07 16.54 16.87
C ALA A 47 -4.58 16.44 18.32
N PRO A 48 -5.62 17.18 18.70
CA PRO A 48 -6.27 17.02 19.99
C PRO A 48 -6.93 15.63 20.08
N GLY A 49 -6.99 15.04 21.26
CA GLY A 49 -7.65 13.77 21.52
C GLY A 49 -6.76 12.76 22.25
N SER A 50 -7.38 11.74 22.81
CA SER A 50 -6.68 10.63 23.46
C SER A 50 -5.95 9.75 22.44
N ALA A 51 -5.01 8.90 22.93
CA ALA A 51 -4.35 7.92 22.07
C ALA A 51 -5.35 6.95 21.41
N ALA A 52 -6.42 6.57 22.13
CA ALA A 52 -7.47 5.71 21.61
C ALA A 52 -8.22 6.38 20.45
N ASP A 53 -8.62 7.66 20.59
CA ASP A 53 -9.31 8.40 19.55
C ASP A 53 -8.45 8.51 18.26
N LYS A 54 -7.14 8.75 18.45
CA LYS A 54 -6.18 8.82 17.33
C LYS A 54 -6.05 7.48 16.61
N ASN A 55 -5.94 6.38 17.35
CA ASN A 55 -5.86 5.04 16.76
C ASN A 55 -7.13 4.69 15.98
N ASP A 56 -8.30 5.01 16.52
CA ASP A 56 -9.58 4.82 15.82
C ASP A 56 -9.69 5.68 14.56
N ALA A 57 -9.21 6.92 14.61
CA ALA A 57 -9.16 7.80 13.44
C ALA A 57 -8.24 7.25 12.35
N VAL A 58 -7.05 6.76 12.73
CA VAL A 58 -6.10 6.10 11.82
C VAL A 58 -6.72 4.86 11.19
N ALA A 59 -7.37 3.99 12.00
CA ALA A 59 -7.99 2.77 11.49
C ALA A 59 -9.12 3.06 10.49
N ARG A 60 -10.02 4.02 10.81
CA ARG A 60 -11.09 4.43 9.88
C ARG A 60 -10.53 5.03 8.60
N ALA A 61 -9.55 5.90 8.69
CA ALA A 61 -8.90 6.51 7.54
C ALA A 61 -8.23 5.45 6.65
N SER A 62 -7.47 4.52 7.23
CA SER A 62 -6.83 3.42 6.52
C SER A 62 -7.83 2.56 5.75
N ASN A 63 -8.95 2.20 6.38
CA ASN A 63 -10.00 1.42 5.73
C ASN A 63 -10.65 2.18 4.57
N THR A 64 -10.88 3.50 4.71
CA THR A 64 -11.42 4.35 3.64
C THR A 64 -10.48 4.41 2.45
N ILE A 65 -9.17 4.59 2.70
CA ILE A 65 -8.14 4.65 1.65
C ILE A 65 -8.00 3.30 0.94
N LEU A 66 -7.95 2.20 1.70
CA LEU A 66 -7.91 0.86 1.12
C LEU A 66 -9.12 0.60 0.24
N LYS A 67 -10.32 0.91 0.73
CA LYS A 67 -11.55 0.77 -0.05
C LYS A 67 -11.50 1.59 -1.33
N PHE A 68 -11.09 2.85 -1.25
CA PHE A 68 -10.92 3.70 -2.42
C PHE A 68 -9.93 3.10 -3.43
N THR A 69 -8.78 2.61 -2.95
CA THR A 69 -7.76 1.98 -3.80
C THR A 69 -8.29 0.75 -4.55
N LEU A 70 -9.17 -0.03 -3.91
CA LEU A 70 -9.72 -1.25 -4.50
C LEU A 70 -10.92 -1.01 -5.44
N GLU A 71 -11.66 0.09 -5.25
CA GLU A 71 -12.93 0.35 -5.96
C GLU A 71 -12.82 1.46 -7.01
N SER A 72 -11.76 2.27 -6.98
CA SER A 72 -11.60 3.45 -7.84
C SER A 72 -10.80 3.12 -9.09
N ASP A 73 -11.21 3.68 -10.21
CA ASP A 73 -10.47 3.71 -11.47
C ASP A 73 -9.53 4.91 -11.61
N LEU A 74 -9.49 5.79 -10.60
CA LEU A 74 -8.66 7.01 -10.61
C LEU A 74 -7.20 6.76 -10.23
N VAL A 75 -6.90 5.63 -9.60
CA VAL A 75 -5.55 5.30 -9.10
C VAL A 75 -5.17 3.86 -9.42
N ILE A 76 -3.88 3.62 -9.60
CA ILE A 76 -3.28 2.29 -9.71
C ILE A 76 -2.22 2.17 -8.62
N VAL A 77 -2.38 1.23 -7.69
CA VAL A 77 -1.40 0.98 -6.65
C VAL A 77 -0.94 -0.47 -6.73
N ASP A 78 0.35 -0.66 -6.93
CA ASP A 78 0.95 -1.99 -6.91
C ASP A 78 1.17 -2.46 -5.47
N LEU A 79 0.57 -3.60 -5.12
CA LEU A 79 0.70 -4.27 -3.82
C LEU A 79 1.50 -5.58 -3.94
N GLY A 80 2.27 -5.74 -5.00
CA GLY A 80 3.17 -6.88 -5.17
C GLY A 80 4.34 -6.85 -4.19
N ALA A 81 5.02 -8.01 -4.04
CA ALA A 81 6.16 -8.15 -3.13
C ALA A 81 7.30 -7.16 -3.40
N GLU A 82 7.44 -6.69 -4.65
CA GLU A 82 8.42 -5.68 -5.03
C GLU A 82 8.08 -4.29 -4.47
N SER A 83 6.79 -3.96 -4.39
CA SER A 83 6.31 -2.64 -3.98
C SER A 83 6.03 -2.55 -2.48
N VAL A 84 5.67 -3.66 -1.83
CA VAL A 84 5.41 -3.74 -0.39
C VAL A 84 6.20 -4.87 0.27
N PRO A 85 7.54 -4.84 0.23
CA PRO A 85 8.38 -5.95 0.67
C PRO A 85 8.23 -6.30 2.16
N TRP A 86 7.76 -5.39 2.98
CA TRP A 86 7.44 -5.63 4.40
C TRP A 86 6.12 -6.38 4.62
N CYS A 87 5.34 -6.61 3.57
CA CYS A 87 4.11 -7.40 3.59
C CYS A 87 4.36 -8.73 2.88
N ASP A 88 4.49 -9.84 3.60
CA ASP A 88 4.60 -11.15 2.97
C ASP A 88 3.22 -11.58 2.44
N VAL A 89 3.03 -11.40 1.14
CA VAL A 89 1.75 -11.71 0.47
C VAL A 89 1.39 -13.20 0.57
N LYS A 90 2.36 -14.07 0.84
CA LYS A 90 2.14 -15.53 0.94
C LYS A 90 1.70 -15.95 2.34
N LYS A 91 2.20 -15.27 3.37
CA LYS A 91 1.90 -15.59 4.77
C LYS A 91 0.68 -14.85 5.31
N GLY A 92 0.31 -13.75 4.68
CA GLY A 92 -0.64 -12.83 5.26
C GLY A 92 0.01 -11.91 6.32
N LEU A 93 -0.54 -10.71 6.44
CA LEU A 93 0.03 -9.68 7.32
C LEU A 93 -0.06 -10.07 8.81
N SER A 94 -1.16 -10.75 9.21
CA SER A 94 -1.42 -11.19 10.59
C SER A 94 -0.38 -12.17 11.14
N ASP A 95 0.27 -12.93 10.26
CA ASP A 95 1.21 -14.00 10.65
C ASP A 95 2.65 -13.48 10.75
N LEU A 96 2.86 -12.20 10.48
CA LEU A 96 4.17 -11.57 10.54
C LEU A 96 4.44 -10.95 11.91
N PRO A 97 5.70 -10.96 12.38
CA PRO A 97 6.09 -10.15 13.53
C PRO A 97 5.77 -8.67 13.28
N ASN A 98 5.34 -7.96 14.32
CA ASN A 98 4.97 -6.55 14.23
C ASN A 98 3.87 -6.29 13.16
N SER A 99 2.86 -7.16 13.12
CA SER A 99 1.78 -7.09 12.12
C SER A 99 1.00 -5.77 12.16
N GLY A 100 0.82 -5.19 13.33
CA GLY A 100 0.16 -3.89 13.50
C GLY A 100 0.95 -2.76 12.85
N GLU A 101 2.25 -2.70 13.10
CA GLU A 101 3.16 -1.70 12.53
C GLU A 101 3.29 -1.89 11.02
N ARG A 102 3.43 -3.13 10.55
CA ARG A 102 3.45 -3.44 9.11
C ARG A 102 2.15 -3.01 8.41
N GLY A 103 1.00 -3.19 9.06
CA GLY A 103 -0.30 -2.68 8.59
C GLY A 103 -0.35 -1.16 8.53
N LEU A 104 0.19 -0.49 9.54
CA LEU A 104 0.30 0.97 9.55
C LEU A 104 1.21 1.48 8.42
N LEU A 105 2.33 0.79 8.16
CA LEU A 105 3.23 1.11 7.03
C LEU A 105 2.55 0.89 5.68
N LEU A 106 1.73 -0.15 5.53
CA LEU A 106 0.95 -0.38 4.32
C LEU A 106 -0.05 0.76 4.10
N ALA A 107 -0.76 1.18 5.14
CA ALA A 107 -1.68 2.31 5.06
C ALA A 107 -0.95 3.61 4.67
N ALA A 108 0.23 3.87 5.22
CA ALA A 108 1.06 5.02 4.88
C ALA A 108 1.52 5.00 3.40
N TYR A 109 1.90 3.82 2.91
CA TYR A 109 2.24 3.61 1.50
C TYR A 109 1.06 3.91 0.57
N LEU A 110 -0.13 3.40 0.90
CA LEU A 110 -1.36 3.68 0.16
C LEU A 110 -1.69 5.17 0.17
N CYS A 111 -1.60 5.83 1.34
CA CYS A 111 -1.82 7.28 1.46
C CYS A 111 -0.93 8.07 0.50
N GLY A 112 0.37 7.80 0.49
CA GLY A 112 1.33 8.49 -0.37
C GLY A 112 1.05 8.26 -1.85
N SER A 113 0.85 7.01 -2.25
CA SER A 113 0.59 6.63 -3.63
C SER A 113 -0.73 7.20 -4.17
N VAL A 114 -1.81 7.08 -3.40
CA VAL A 114 -3.14 7.58 -3.78
C VAL A 114 -3.12 9.12 -3.87
N LYS A 115 -2.55 9.79 -2.86
CA LYS A 115 -2.48 11.25 -2.81
C LYS A 115 -1.77 11.81 -4.04
N ALA A 116 -0.59 11.31 -4.36
CA ALA A 116 0.20 11.78 -5.48
C ALA A 116 -0.54 11.63 -6.82
N GLN A 117 -1.25 10.51 -7.03
CA GLN A 117 -2.01 10.28 -8.24
C GLN A 117 -3.24 11.18 -8.34
N LEU A 118 -3.98 11.37 -7.23
CA LEU A 118 -5.14 12.26 -7.19
C LEU A 118 -4.78 13.74 -7.39
N GLU A 119 -3.63 14.17 -6.89
CA GLU A 119 -3.13 15.54 -7.03
C GLU A 119 -2.56 15.80 -8.43
N SER A 120 -1.84 14.84 -9.01
CA SER A 120 -1.28 14.97 -10.36
C SER A 120 -2.28 14.69 -11.48
N GLY A 121 -3.38 13.99 -11.18
CA GLY A 121 -4.33 13.48 -12.18
C GLY A 121 -3.74 12.38 -13.08
N ARG A 122 -2.62 11.77 -12.69
CA ARG A 122 -1.91 10.74 -13.45
C ARG A 122 -1.84 9.46 -12.65
N GLN A 123 -2.22 8.37 -13.25
CA GLN A 123 -2.01 7.04 -12.70
C GLN A 123 -0.53 6.64 -12.85
N ASP A 124 0.12 6.32 -11.74
CA ASP A 124 1.51 5.91 -11.72
C ASP A 124 1.71 4.78 -10.70
N PRO A 125 1.99 3.54 -11.14
CA PRO A 125 2.23 2.42 -10.26
C PRO A 125 3.62 2.45 -9.60
N ASN A 126 4.45 3.47 -9.85
CA ASN A 126 5.77 3.59 -9.25
C ASN A 126 5.67 3.72 -7.71
N PRO A 127 6.31 2.82 -6.94
CA PRO A 127 6.18 2.81 -5.50
C PRO A 127 6.92 3.92 -4.76
N TYR A 128 7.72 4.75 -5.44
CA TYR A 128 8.61 5.73 -4.82
C TYR A 128 7.91 6.65 -3.82
N VAL A 129 6.83 7.32 -4.25
CA VAL A 129 6.11 8.28 -3.40
C VAL A 129 5.44 7.57 -2.22
N GLY A 130 4.91 6.38 -2.44
CA GLY A 130 4.37 5.53 -1.38
C GLY A 130 5.45 5.15 -0.36
N TRP A 131 6.66 4.77 -0.81
CA TRP A 131 7.78 4.47 0.08
C TRP A 131 8.23 5.69 0.89
N VAL A 132 8.30 6.86 0.28
CA VAL A 132 8.66 8.10 1.00
C VAL A 132 7.66 8.38 2.13
N ALA A 133 6.36 8.24 1.85
CA ALA A 133 5.32 8.43 2.86
C ALA A 133 5.41 7.37 3.97
N MET A 134 5.60 6.10 3.60
CA MET A 134 5.77 4.97 4.52
C MET A 134 7.00 5.17 5.42
N LEU A 135 8.15 5.54 4.87
CA LEU A 135 9.39 5.73 5.63
C LEU A 135 9.29 6.89 6.63
N ARG A 136 8.49 7.91 6.36
CA ARG A 136 8.19 8.97 7.33
C ARG A 136 7.49 8.39 8.58
N ILE A 137 6.49 7.54 8.37
CA ILE A 137 5.76 6.88 9.47
C ILE A 137 6.65 5.85 10.17
N TYR A 138 7.44 5.08 9.42
CA TYR A 138 8.37 4.10 9.98
C TYR A 138 9.35 4.73 10.97
N ARG A 139 9.96 5.87 10.62
CA ARG A 139 10.86 6.58 11.53
C ARG A 139 10.18 6.96 12.85
N ALA A 140 8.94 7.43 12.79
CA ALA A 140 8.18 7.80 13.97
C ALA A 140 7.84 6.56 14.84
N VAL A 141 7.43 5.46 14.23
CA VAL A 141 7.15 4.18 14.90
C VAL A 141 8.43 3.63 15.55
N LYS A 142 9.53 3.58 14.80
CA LYS A 142 10.82 3.09 15.29
C LYS A 142 11.30 3.89 16.49
N LEU A 143 11.19 5.22 16.45
CA LEU A 143 11.60 6.09 17.55
C LEU A 143 10.74 5.90 18.80
N ARG A 144 9.43 5.71 18.64
CA ARG A 144 8.48 5.59 19.73
C ARG A 144 8.47 4.20 20.37
N GLU A 145 8.53 3.15 19.55
CA GLU A 145 8.25 1.77 19.96
C GLU A 145 9.50 0.87 19.89
N GLY A 146 10.62 1.36 19.35
CA GLY A 146 11.85 0.59 19.20
C GLY A 146 11.75 -0.55 18.18
N VAL A 147 10.67 -0.58 17.38
CA VAL A 147 10.42 -1.64 16.40
C VAL A 147 11.38 -1.54 15.22
N THR A 148 11.95 -2.68 14.83
CA THR A 148 12.79 -2.79 13.63
C THR A 148 12.12 -3.73 12.63
N ILE A 149 11.89 -3.24 11.41
CA ILE A 149 11.37 -4.00 10.28
C ILE A 149 12.46 -4.02 9.21
N PRO A 150 13.12 -5.16 8.98
CA PRO A 150 14.33 -5.24 8.13
C PRO A 150 14.12 -4.69 6.72
N GLU A 151 12.96 -4.93 6.12
CA GLU A 151 12.63 -4.47 4.78
C GLU A 151 12.48 -2.93 4.74
N ALA A 152 11.91 -2.34 5.79
CA ALA A 152 11.81 -0.88 5.91
C ALA A 152 13.19 -0.24 6.17
N GLU A 153 14.07 -0.90 6.95
CA GLU A 153 15.46 -0.45 7.13
C GLU A 153 16.23 -0.43 5.80
N ALA A 154 16.05 -1.47 4.97
CA ALA A 154 16.70 -1.52 3.66
C ALA A 154 16.25 -0.38 2.74
N LEU A 155 14.97 -0.03 2.75
CA LEU A 155 14.45 1.13 2.00
C LEU A 155 14.93 2.46 2.60
N LEU A 156 15.03 2.55 3.93
CA LEU A 156 15.53 3.72 4.64
C LEU A 156 17.00 3.99 4.29
N ALA A 157 17.84 2.94 4.25
CA ALA A 157 19.24 3.06 3.83
C ALA A 157 19.34 3.62 2.40
N ARG A 158 18.52 3.12 1.46
CA ARG A 158 18.47 3.65 0.09
C ARG A 158 18.02 5.09 0.01
N GLN A 159 17.12 5.51 0.90
CA GLN A 159 16.72 6.92 0.98
C GLN A 159 17.88 7.81 1.44
N VAL A 160 18.66 7.35 2.42
CA VAL A 160 19.86 8.06 2.91
C VAL A 160 20.93 8.14 1.82
N ASP A 161 21.13 7.07 1.08
CA ASP A 161 22.13 7.00 -0.01
C ASP A 161 21.67 7.71 -1.30
N GLY A 162 20.44 8.22 -1.37
CA GLY A 162 19.89 8.85 -2.55
C GLY A 162 19.54 7.90 -3.70
N THR A 163 19.51 6.59 -3.44
CA THR A 163 19.25 5.53 -4.46
C THR A 163 17.81 5.02 -4.48
N LEU A 164 16.94 5.51 -3.59
CA LEU A 164 15.58 5.00 -3.42
C LEU A 164 14.72 5.15 -4.68
N GLU A 165 14.84 6.28 -5.39
CA GLU A 165 14.05 6.54 -6.59
C GLU A 165 14.41 5.58 -7.73
N ALA A 166 15.70 5.39 -7.99
CA ALA A 166 16.19 4.44 -8.98
C ALA A 166 15.75 2.99 -8.64
N TYR A 167 15.82 2.63 -7.35
CA TYR A 167 15.37 1.33 -6.89
C TYR A 167 13.85 1.15 -7.05
N ALA A 168 13.06 2.21 -6.86
CA ALA A 168 11.61 2.17 -7.07
C ALA A 168 11.25 1.97 -8.55
N ALA A 169 11.97 2.65 -9.46
CA ALA A 169 11.79 2.44 -10.90
C ALA A 169 12.10 0.99 -11.32
N ASP A 170 13.15 0.40 -10.74
CA ASP A 170 13.48 -1.01 -10.96
C ASP A 170 12.43 -1.96 -10.38
N ALA A 171 11.90 -1.68 -9.20
CA ALA A 171 10.83 -2.48 -8.59
C ALA A 171 9.55 -2.45 -9.46
N ALA A 172 9.15 -1.28 -9.93
CA ALA A 172 8.00 -1.13 -10.83
C ALA A 172 8.20 -1.93 -12.13
N ARG A 173 9.41 -1.91 -12.70
CA ARG A 173 9.73 -2.69 -13.91
C ARG A 173 9.62 -4.19 -13.65
N ARG A 174 10.22 -4.70 -12.56
CA ARG A 174 10.15 -6.14 -12.19
C ARG A 174 8.72 -6.58 -11.93
N SER A 175 7.91 -5.75 -11.28
CA SER A 175 6.49 -6.04 -11.05
C SER A 175 5.74 -6.16 -12.38
N ALA A 176 5.94 -5.21 -13.29
CA ALA A 176 5.32 -5.25 -14.62
C ALA A 176 5.74 -6.47 -15.45
N GLU A 177 7.01 -6.86 -15.40
CA GLU A 177 7.53 -8.06 -16.06
C GLU A 177 6.93 -9.34 -15.47
N SER A 178 6.82 -9.42 -14.15
CA SER A 178 6.19 -10.55 -13.45
C SER A 178 4.72 -10.71 -13.84
N LEU A 179 3.98 -9.61 -13.92
CA LEU A 179 2.58 -9.63 -14.36
C LEU A 179 2.45 -10.07 -15.84
N ARG A 180 3.31 -9.58 -16.73
CA ARG A 180 3.33 -10.01 -18.13
C ARG A 180 3.65 -11.49 -18.29
N SER A 181 4.63 -11.99 -17.54
CA SER A 181 4.99 -13.42 -17.56
C SER A 181 3.85 -14.31 -17.07
N LYS A 182 3.08 -13.84 -16.10
CA LYS A 182 2.00 -14.62 -15.48
C LYS A 182 0.68 -14.54 -16.25
N TYR A 183 0.38 -13.41 -16.88
CA TYR A 183 -0.92 -13.12 -17.49
C TYR A 183 -0.84 -12.62 -18.93
N GLY A 184 0.36 -12.53 -19.50
CA GLY A 184 0.54 -12.18 -20.91
C GLY A 184 -0.11 -13.22 -21.83
N PRO A 185 -0.44 -12.86 -23.09
CA PRO A 185 -0.98 -13.81 -24.05
C PRO A 185 -0.02 -14.98 -24.18
N ALA A 186 -0.55 -16.20 -24.11
CA ALA A 186 0.22 -17.40 -24.40
C ALA A 186 0.82 -17.26 -25.80
N GLU A 187 2.13 -17.24 -25.93
CA GLU A 187 2.82 -17.28 -27.22
C GLU A 187 2.38 -18.57 -27.91
N GLY A 188 1.46 -18.47 -28.87
CA GLY A 188 1.03 -19.64 -29.61
C GLY A 188 -0.37 -19.65 -30.21
N SER A 189 -1.14 -18.58 -30.18
CA SER A 189 -2.43 -18.54 -30.87
C SER A 189 -2.40 -17.75 -32.18
N THR A 190 -1.40 -18.05 -33.02
CA THR A 190 -1.47 -17.76 -34.47
C THR A 190 -1.72 -19.09 -35.19
N ARG A 191 -2.99 -19.40 -35.45
CA ARG A 191 -3.43 -20.29 -36.51
C ARG A 191 -4.44 -19.57 -37.37
#